data_9f3558b477c7bbdaacdda7b5c13b3b9b
#
_entry.id   9f3558b477c7bbdaacdda7b5c13b3b9b
#
_cell.length_a   1.000
_cell.length_b   1.000
_cell.length_c   1.000
_cell.angle_alpha   90.00
_cell.angle_beta   90.00
_cell.angle_gamma   90.00
#
_symmetry.space_group_name_H-M   'P 1'
#
loop_
_entity.id
_entity.type
_entity.pdbx_description
1 polymer ?
#
loop_
_entity_poly.entity_id
_entity_poly.type
_entity_poly.pdbx_seq_one_letter_code
_entity_poly.pdbx_strand_id
1 'polypeptide(L)'
;MKYRNIIFDFDGVLAESVSVKTQAFHNMFKQYGADVASKVVEHHKANGGMSRYEKFPFYHRQFLNTDLSVEEIGELSDQFSKMVVEGVINADEVKGTSWFLKKYDKRCKYWIVSATPENEIIKIADKRGIGGLFVKIYGSPKKKPVIVKKILTDHNISKNETVFLGDAMSDFEAADKNKIDFMLRSTSENASLFNNENIKRFTDFIELDKILHKE
;
A
#
# COMPACT_ATOMS: atom_id res chain seq x y z
N MET A 1 -0.24 23.16 10.24
CA MET A 1 0.02 21.90 9.52
C MET A 1 0.54 22.22 8.13
N LYS A 2 1.73 21.76 7.81
CA LYS A 2 2.46 21.98 6.55
C LYS A 2 1.74 21.39 5.32
N TYR A 3 1.23 20.16 5.44
CA TYR A 3 0.74 19.41 4.28
C TYR A 3 -0.72 19.74 3.98
N ARG A 4 -1.00 19.98 2.70
CA ARG A 4 -2.33 20.17 2.09
C ARG A 4 -2.74 18.99 1.23
N ASN A 5 -1.77 18.14 0.86
CA ASN A 5 -1.96 17.00 -0.01
C ASN A 5 -1.34 15.77 0.66
N ILE A 6 -2.16 14.75 0.88
CA ILE A 6 -1.71 13.53 1.55
C ILE A 6 -2.01 12.35 0.62
N ILE A 7 -0.97 11.62 0.28
CA ILE A 7 -1.05 10.38 -0.49
C ILE A 7 -0.87 9.22 0.49
N PHE A 8 -1.77 8.26 0.45
CA PHE A 8 -1.76 7.10 1.33
C PHE A 8 -1.50 5.83 0.52
N ASP A 9 -0.63 4.94 1.00
CA ASP A 9 -0.85 3.53 0.74
C ASP A 9 -2.08 3.03 1.49
N PHE A 10 -2.57 1.84 1.18
CA PHE A 10 -3.77 1.32 1.79
C PHE A 10 -3.48 0.23 2.83
N ASP A 11 -2.86 -0.87 2.38
CA ASP A 11 -2.58 -2.03 3.23
C ASP A 11 -1.45 -1.72 4.21
N GLY A 12 -1.69 -1.90 5.49
CA GLY A 12 -0.71 -1.54 6.52
C GLY A 12 -0.63 -0.04 6.82
N VAL A 13 -1.45 0.80 6.15
CA VAL A 13 -1.51 2.25 6.42
C VAL A 13 -2.91 2.71 6.81
N LEU A 14 -3.93 2.44 5.97
CA LEU A 14 -5.33 2.76 6.28
C LEU A 14 -6.05 1.58 6.94
N ALA A 15 -5.64 0.34 6.63
CA ALA A 15 -6.21 -0.90 7.16
C ALA A 15 -5.09 -1.88 7.58
N GLU A 16 -5.34 -2.64 8.64
CA GLU A 16 -4.48 -3.72 9.16
C GLU A 16 -4.67 -4.99 8.31
N SER A 17 -4.45 -4.91 7.02
CA SER A 17 -4.78 -5.95 6.03
C SER A 17 -3.57 -6.73 5.50
N VAL A 18 -2.35 -6.43 5.96
CA VAL A 18 -1.11 -7.09 5.47
C VAL A 18 -1.14 -8.60 5.73
N SER A 19 -1.61 -9.03 6.91
CA SER A 19 -1.72 -10.44 7.27
C SER A 19 -2.67 -11.22 6.38
N VAL A 20 -3.77 -10.62 5.93
CA VAL A 20 -4.75 -11.23 5.01
C VAL A 20 -4.06 -11.63 3.70
N LYS A 21 -3.26 -10.72 3.14
CA LYS A 21 -2.53 -10.97 1.89
C LYS A 21 -1.40 -11.97 2.08
N THR A 22 -0.69 -11.89 3.19
CA THR A 22 0.36 -12.86 3.54
C THR A 22 -0.19 -14.28 3.59
N GLN A 23 -1.33 -14.47 4.28
CA GLN A 23 -1.98 -15.78 4.38
C GLN A 23 -2.48 -16.29 3.02
N ALA A 24 -3.00 -15.39 2.17
CA ALA A 24 -3.44 -15.78 0.82
C ALA A 24 -2.27 -16.26 -0.04
N PHE A 25 -1.13 -15.56 -0.05
CA PHE A 25 0.07 -16.05 -0.74
C PHE A 25 0.53 -17.40 -0.21
N HIS A 26 0.61 -17.58 1.12
CA HIS A 26 0.92 -18.86 1.71
C HIS A 26 -0.03 -19.97 1.21
N ASN A 27 -1.34 -19.72 1.25
CA ASN A 27 -2.35 -20.71 0.86
C ASN A 27 -2.29 -21.08 -0.62
N MET A 28 -1.99 -20.11 -1.51
CA MET A 28 -1.85 -20.37 -2.94
C MET A 28 -0.62 -21.23 -3.25
N PHE A 29 0.48 -21.01 -2.53
CA PHE A 29 1.74 -21.66 -2.84
C PHE A 29 2.02 -22.93 -2.01
N LYS A 30 1.23 -23.25 -0.97
CA LYS A 30 1.40 -24.47 -0.17
C LYS A 30 1.26 -25.76 -0.99
N GLN A 31 0.54 -25.75 -2.11
CA GLN A 31 0.42 -26.89 -3.02
C GLN A 31 1.75 -27.29 -3.68
N TYR A 32 2.71 -26.36 -3.75
CA TYR A 32 4.06 -26.58 -4.27
C TYR A 32 5.08 -26.99 -3.19
N GLY A 33 4.61 -27.23 -1.96
CA GLY A 33 5.42 -27.62 -0.81
C GLY A 33 5.65 -26.48 0.20
N ALA A 34 5.93 -26.89 1.44
CA ALA A 34 6.10 -25.96 2.56
C ALA A 34 7.28 -25.00 2.38
N ASP A 35 8.39 -25.48 1.78
CA ASP A 35 9.59 -24.67 1.51
C ASP A 35 9.27 -23.53 0.53
N VAL A 36 8.56 -23.82 -0.55
CA VAL A 36 8.13 -22.81 -1.54
C VAL A 36 7.20 -21.79 -0.89
N ALA A 37 6.20 -22.25 -0.12
CA ALA A 37 5.27 -21.35 0.56
C ALA A 37 6.00 -20.42 1.54
N SER A 38 6.99 -20.92 2.28
CA SER A 38 7.80 -20.12 3.21
C SER A 38 8.61 -19.06 2.48
N LYS A 39 9.30 -19.39 1.38
CA LYS A 39 10.05 -18.45 0.55
C LYS A 39 9.16 -17.36 -0.05
N VAL A 40 7.95 -17.73 -0.48
CA VAL A 40 6.96 -16.78 -1.00
C VAL A 40 6.53 -15.79 0.07
N VAL A 41 6.24 -16.27 1.28
CA VAL A 41 5.85 -15.42 2.42
C VAL A 41 6.99 -14.48 2.82
N GLU A 42 8.22 -14.97 2.91
CA GLU A 42 9.40 -14.16 3.22
C GLU A 42 9.61 -13.05 2.19
N HIS A 43 9.60 -13.41 0.90
CA HIS A 43 9.71 -12.42 -0.17
C HIS A 43 8.54 -11.42 -0.15
N HIS A 44 7.31 -11.89 0.13
CA HIS A 44 6.14 -11.04 0.20
C HIS A 44 6.28 -9.97 1.30
N LYS A 45 6.73 -10.37 2.49
CA LYS A 45 6.95 -9.46 3.62
C LYS A 45 8.05 -8.43 3.34
N ALA A 46 9.17 -8.86 2.75
CA ALA A 46 10.26 -7.97 2.36
C ALA A 46 9.88 -7.00 1.23
N ASN A 47 8.85 -7.32 0.43
CA ASN A 47 8.43 -6.55 -0.75
C ASN A 47 6.92 -6.22 -0.66
N GLY A 48 6.45 -5.64 0.44
CA GLY A 48 5.03 -5.35 0.71
C GLY A 48 4.33 -4.59 -0.40
N GLY A 49 4.95 -3.55 -0.92
CA GLY A 49 4.39 -2.69 -1.96
C GLY A 49 4.59 -3.14 -3.41
N MET A 50 5.13 -4.35 -3.65
CA MET A 50 5.22 -4.93 -4.99
C MET A 50 3.86 -5.50 -5.41
N SER A 51 3.44 -5.20 -6.65
CA SER A 51 2.18 -5.70 -7.21
C SER A 51 2.17 -7.23 -7.38
N ARG A 52 0.99 -7.85 -7.20
CA ARG A 52 0.80 -9.30 -7.48
C ARG A 52 1.13 -9.66 -8.93
N TYR A 53 0.93 -8.74 -9.88
CA TYR A 53 1.30 -8.93 -11.28
C TYR A 53 2.82 -9.03 -11.50
N GLU A 54 3.63 -8.53 -10.57
CA GLU A 54 5.08 -8.68 -10.56
C GLU A 54 5.50 -9.88 -9.69
N LYS A 55 4.77 -10.14 -8.59
CA LYS A 55 5.07 -11.24 -7.64
C LYS A 55 4.84 -12.62 -8.24
N PHE A 56 3.71 -12.85 -8.94
CA PHE A 56 3.42 -14.18 -9.50
C PHE A 56 4.48 -14.63 -10.50
N PRO A 57 4.87 -13.85 -11.53
CA PRO A 57 5.95 -14.24 -12.42
C PRO A 57 7.28 -14.45 -11.69
N PHE A 58 7.58 -13.60 -10.71
CA PHE A 58 8.79 -13.74 -9.90
C PHE A 58 8.81 -15.08 -9.15
N TYR A 59 7.71 -15.42 -8.45
CA TYR A 59 7.63 -16.66 -7.66
C TYR A 59 7.71 -17.90 -8.52
N HIS A 60 7.02 -17.91 -9.66
CA HIS A 60 7.07 -19.02 -10.60
C HIS A 60 8.46 -19.21 -11.18
N ARG A 61 9.11 -18.14 -11.61
CA ARG A 61 10.47 -18.23 -12.16
C ARG A 61 11.50 -18.64 -11.12
N GLN A 62 11.48 -18.02 -9.94
CA GLN A 62 12.52 -18.19 -8.93
C GLN A 62 12.36 -19.47 -8.09
N PHE A 63 11.13 -19.89 -7.83
CA PHE A 63 10.87 -20.99 -6.89
C PHE A 63 10.31 -22.25 -7.55
N LEU A 64 9.73 -22.13 -8.75
CA LEU A 64 9.13 -23.25 -9.47
C LEU A 64 9.82 -23.56 -10.80
N ASN A 65 10.74 -22.71 -11.24
CA ASN A 65 11.44 -22.80 -12.53
C ASN A 65 10.46 -22.90 -13.73
N THR A 66 9.38 -22.10 -13.67
CA THR A 66 8.36 -22.01 -14.72
C THR A 66 8.12 -20.54 -15.08
N ASP A 67 7.77 -20.27 -16.33
CA ASP A 67 7.31 -18.95 -16.76
C ASP A 67 5.78 -18.97 -16.88
N LEU A 68 5.16 -17.80 -16.63
CA LEU A 68 3.73 -17.60 -16.76
C LEU A 68 3.41 -16.75 -18.00
N SER A 69 2.38 -17.12 -18.72
CA SER A 69 1.73 -16.27 -19.72
C SER A 69 0.97 -15.11 -19.06
N VAL A 70 0.57 -14.12 -19.85
CA VAL A 70 -0.23 -12.99 -19.37
C VAL A 70 -1.59 -13.47 -18.86
N GLU A 71 -2.17 -14.47 -19.51
CA GLU A 71 -3.45 -15.08 -19.13
C GLU A 71 -3.34 -15.76 -17.77
N GLU A 72 -2.32 -16.57 -17.55
CA GLU A 72 -2.08 -17.27 -16.28
C GLU A 72 -1.85 -16.29 -15.13
N ILE A 73 -1.13 -15.18 -15.37
CA ILE A 73 -0.97 -14.12 -14.38
C ILE A 73 -2.33 -13.50 -14.02
N GLY A 74 -3.19 -13.29 -15.01
CA GLY A 74 -4.57 -12.82 -14.83
C GLY A 74 -5.39 -13.77 -13.95
N GLU A 75 -5.39 -15.07 -14.27
CA GLU A 75 -6.11 -16.11 -13.52
C GLU A 75 -5.64 -16.21 -12.06
N LEU A 76 -4.32 -16.20 -11.83
CA LEU A 76 -3.76 -16.19 -10.48
C LEU A 76 -4.14 -14.92 -9.71
N SER A 77 -4.16 -13.77 -10.40
CA SER A 77 -4.61 -12.52 -9.80
C SER A 77 -6.07 -12.57 -9.39
N ASP A 78 -6.95 -13.15 -10.21
CA ASP A 78 -8.38 -13.30 -9.91
C ASP A 78 -8.61 -14.28 -8.76
N GLN A 79 -7.87 -15.39 -8.72
CA GLN A 79 -7.90 -16.33 -7.60
C GLN A 79 -7.47 -15.63 -6.29
N PHE A 80 -6.39 -14.87 -6.34
CA PHE A 80 -5.92 -14.11 -5.18
C PHE A 80 -6.97 -13.08 -4.72
N SER A 81 -7.60 -12.36 -5.66
CA SER A 81 -8.67 -11.40 -5.34
C SER A 81 -9.83 -12.05 -4.58
N LYS A 82 -10.29 -13.23 -5.03
CA LYS A 82 -11.34 -14.00 -4.34
C LYS A 82 -10.97 -14.35 -2.89
N MET A 83 -9.68 -14.55 -2.63
CA MET A 83 -9.21 -14.91 -1.28
C MET A 83 -9.06 -13.69 -0.36
N VAL A 84 -8.76 -12.49 -0.89
CA VAL A 84 -8.35 -11.37 -0.04
C VAL A 84 -9.38 -10.26 0.11
N VAL A 85 -10.23 -10.01 -0.90
CA VAL A 85 -11.07 -8.81 -0.96
C VAL A 85 -11.97 -8.68 0.27
N GLU A 86 -12.68 -9.75 0.64
CA GLU A 86 -13.58 -9.73 1.79
C GLU A 86 -12.83 -9.55 3.11
N GLY A 87 -11.69 -10.22 3.26
CA GLY A 87 -10.81 -10.08 4.43
C GLY A 87 -10.26 -8.65 4.57
N VAL A 88 -9.89 -8.00 3.46
CA VAL A 88 -9.40 -6.60 3.46
C VAL A 88 -10.53 -5.62 3.74
N ILE A 89 -11.75 -5.87 3.23
CA ILE A 89 -12.93 -5.05 3.55
C ILE A 89 -13.21 -5.07 5.06
N ASN A 90 -13.10 -6.24 5.70
CA ASN A 90 -13.44 -6.46 7.12
C ASN A 90 -12.24 -6.30 8.07
N ALA A 91 -11.03 -6.07 7.56
CA ALA A 91 -9.88 -5.80 8.41
C ALA A 91 -10.07 -4.54 9.25
N ASP A 92 -9.51 -4.53 10.45
CA ASP A 92 -9.55 -3.34 11.30
C ASP A 92 -8.89 -2.15 10.60
N GLU A 93 -9.36 -0.95 10.87
CA GLU A 93 -8.63 0.24 10.46
C GLU A 93 -7.37 0.42 11.32
N VAL A 94 -6.32 0.99 10.75
CA VAL A 94 -5.22 1.50 11.58
C VAL A 94 -5.79 2.55 12.51
N LYS A 95 -5.47 2.43 13.78
CA LYS A 95 -6.09 3.23 14.84
C LYS A 95 -6.14 4.72 14.51
N GLY A 96 -7.37 5.25 14.50
CA GLY A 96 -7.65 6.67 14.24
C GLY A 96 -7.76 7.06 12.76
N THR A 97 -7.72 6.12 11.81
CA THR A 97 -7.86 6.39 10.36
C THR A 97 -9.11 7.19 10.05
N SER A 98 -10.28 6.67 10.38
CA SER A 98 -11.57 7.32 10.09
C SER A 98 -11.70 8.70 10.75
N TRP A 99 -11.20 8.82 11.98
CA TRP A 99 -11.18 10.09 12.70
C TRP A 99 -10.25 11.12 12.00
N PHE A 100 -9.04 10.71 11.62
CA PHE A 100 -8.06 11.58 10.95
C PHE A 100 -8.59 12.07 9.60
N LEU A 101 -9.09 11.18 8.77
CA LEU A 101 -9.64 11.51 7.46
C LEU A 101 -10.78 12.54 7.58
N LYS A 102 -11.71 12.34 8.51
CA LYS A 102 -12.83 13.27 8.75
C LYS A 102 -12.39 14.61 9.35
N LYS A 103 -11.37 14.60 10.22
CA LYS A 103 -10.85 15.82 10.86
C LYS A 103 -10.26 16.79 9.85
N TYR A 104 -9.64 16.28 8.79
CA TYR A 104 -8.89 17.10 7.83
C TYR A 104 -9.48 17.14 6.42
N ASP A 105 -10.63 16.55 6.15
CA ASP A 105 -11.27 16.46 4.83
C ASP A 105 -11.47 17.83 4.16
N LYS A 106 -11.75 18.89 4.94
CA LYS A 106 -11.92 20.26 4.45
C LYS A 106 -10.62 21.04 4.29
N ARG A 107 -9.49 20.49 4.81
CA ARG A 107 -8.19 21.18 4.81
C ARG A 107 -7.16 20.52 3.92
N CYS A 108 -7.33 19.23 3.67
CA CYS A 108 -6.40 18.40 2.90
C CYS A 108 -7.12 17.69 1.78
N LYS A 109 -6.42 17.49 0.68
CA LYS A 109 -6.81 16.59 -0.40
C LYS A 109 -6.13 15.25 -0.21
N TYR A 110 -6.85 14.16 -0.46
CA TYR A 110 -6.40 12.80 -0.23
C TYR A 110 -6.37 11.98 -1.52
N TRP A 111 -5.37 11.14 -1.65
CA TRP A 111 -5.25 10.12 -2.70
C TRP A 111 -4.85 8.79 -2.09
N ILE A 112 -5.34 7.70 -2.66
CA ILE A 112 -4.80 6.36 -2.42
C ILE A 112 -3.92 5.98 -3.59
N VAL A 113 -2.74 5.41 -3.29
CA VAL A 113 -1.81 4.83 -4.27
C VAL A 113 -1.36 3.45 -3.78
N SER A 114 -2.03 2.40 -4.25
CA SER A 114 -1.85 1.03 -3.76
C SER A 114 -1.25 0.09 -4.81
N ALA A 115 -0.58 -0.97 -4.36
CA ALA A 115 -0.16 -2.10 -5.19
C ALA A 115 -1.32 -3.07 -5.52
N THR A 116 -2.46 -2.93 -4.86
CA THR A 116 -3.70 -3.66 -5.18
C THR A 116 -4.23 -3.22 -6.54
N PRO A 117 -4.83 -4.10 -7.37
CA PRO A 117 -5.47 -3.71 -8.63
C PRO A 117 -6.45 -2.55 -8.45
N GLU A 118 -6.45 -1.58 -9.41
CA GLU A 118 -7.19 -0.33 -9.25
C GLU A 118 -8.69 -0.54 -8.99
N ASN A 119 -9.34 -1.40 -9.77
CA ASN A 119 -10.76 -1.69 -9.59
C ASN A 119 -11.06 -2.36 -8.23
N GLU A 120 -10.14 -3.18 -7.74
CA GLU A 120 -10.25 -3.86 -6.45
C GLU A 120 -10.14 -2.87 -5.29
N ILE A 121 -9.12 -2.00 -5.31
CA ILE A 121 -8.93 -1.04 -4.22
C ILE A 121 -10.04 0.03 -4.17
N ILE A 122 -10.60 0.43 -5.31
CA ILE A 122 -11.77 1.31 -5.37
C ILE A 122 -12.95 0.62 -4.67
N LYS A 123 -13.27 -0.63 -5.07
CA LYS A 123 -14.35 -1.42 -4.44
C LYS A 123 -14.16 -1.59 -2.93
N ILE A 124 -12.93 -1.86 -2.49
CA ILE A 124 -12.60 -2.00 -1.07
C ILE A 124 -12.84 -0.68 -0.33
N ALA A 125 -12.33 0.43 -0.82
CA ALA A 125 -12.49 1.74 -0.21
C ALA A 125 -13.98 2.16 -0.11
N ASP A 126 -14.77 1.90 -1.15
CA ASP A 126 -16.21 2.17 -1.17
C ASP A 126 -16.96 1.30 -0.15
N LYS A 127 -16.69 0.01 -0.08
CA LYS A 127 -17.29 -0.91 0.90
C LYS A 127 -16.92 -0.56 2.34
N ARG A 128 -15.74 0.00 2.56
CA ARG A 128 -15.31 0.52 3.86
C ARG A 128 -15.91 1.92 4.19
N GLY A 129 -16.65 2.52 3.28
CA GLY A 129 -17.32 3.82 3.47
C GLY A 129 -16.37 5.03 3.46
N ILE A 130 -15.15 4.85 2.93
CA ILE A 130 -14.13 5.93 2.88
C ILE A 130 -13.83 6.41 1.45
N GLY A 131 -14.30 5.70 0.41
CA GLY A 131 -13.98 6.01 -1.00
C GLY A 131 -14.26 7.47 -1.38
N GLY A 132 -15.38 8.03 -0.95
CA GLY A 132 -15.79 9.41 -1.23
C GLY A 132 -14.92 10.51 -0.59
N LEU A 133 -14.00 10.17 0.32
CA LEU A 133 -13.08 11.12 0.94
C LEU A 133 -11.84 11.40 0.06
N PHE A 134 -11.58 10.57 -0.94
CA PHE A 134 -10.40 10.67 -1.79
C PHE A 134 -10.72 11.36 -3.11
N VAL A 135 -9.86 12.29 -3.52
CA VAL A 135 -9.94 12.93 -4.85
C VAL A 135 -9.86 11.87 -5.94
N LYS A 136 -8.95 10.89 -5.76
CA LYS A 136 -8.85 9.73 -6.62
C LYS A 136 -8.11 8.58 -5.94
N ILE A 137 -8.47 7.35 -6.34
CA ILE A 137 -7.87 6.10 -5.89
C ILE A 137 -7.17 5.48 -7.08
N TYR A 138 -5.90 5.14 -6.91
CA TYR A 138 -5.06 4.52 -7.92
C TYR A 138 -4.53 3.17 -7.42
N GLY A 139 -4.43 2.23 -8.36
CA GLY A 139 -3.92 0.89 -8.11
C GLY A 139 -2.98 0.39 -9.21
N SER A 140 -2.50 -0.85 -9.02
CA SER A 140 -1.74 -1.55 -10.07
C SER A 140 -2.60 -1.80 -11.31
N PRO A 141 -1.97 -1.98 -12.52
CA PRO A 141 -0.56 -2.34 -12.73
C PRO A 141 0.40 -1.15 -12.79
N LYS A 142 -0.06 0.10 -12.72
CA LYS A 142 0.83 1.25 -12.77
C LYS A 142 1.70 1.32 -11.51
N LYS A 143 3.00 1.64 -11.68
CA LYS A 143 3.94 1.76 -10.56
C LYS A 143 3.70 3.02 -9.75
N LYS A 144 3.84 2.94 -8.43
CA LYS A 144 3.61 4.05 -7.49
C LYS A 144 4.35 5.35 -7.87
N PRO A 145 5.64 5.36 -8.25
CA PRO A 145 6.32 6.60 -8.65
C PRO A 145 5.68 7.31 -9.85
N VAL A 146 5.16 6.54 -10.82
CA VAL A 146 4.48 7.09 -12.01
C VAL A 146 3.13 7.70 -11.62
N ILE A 147 2.41 7.03 -10.72
CA ILE A 147 1.13 7.53 -10.21
C ILE A 147 1.33 8.82 -9.42
N VAL A 148 2.31 8.87 -8.51
CA VAL A 148 2.63 10.08 -7.74
C VAL A 148 2.97 11.24 -8.66
N LYS A 149 3.83 11.03 -9.67
CA LYS A 149 4.15 12.05 -10.67
C LYS A 149 2.88 12.57 -11.35
N LYS A 150 1.99 11.67 -11.75
CA LYS A 150 0.70 12.01 -12.36
C LYS A 150 -0.17 12.86 -11.44
N ILE A 151 -0.30 12.49 -10.16
CA ILE A 151 -1.06 13.26 -9.16
C ILE A 151 -0.53 14.68 -9.06
N LEU A 152 0.79 14.84 -8.90
CA LEU A 152 1.44 16.16 -8.80
C LEU A 152 1.17 17.03 -10.02
N THR A 153 1.24 16.44 -11.23
CA THR A 153 1.08 17.16 -12.49
C THR A 153 -0.38 17.49 -12.78
N ASP A 154 -1.27 16.50 -12.74
CA ASP A 154 -2.68 16.66 -13.14
C ASP A 154 -3.43 17.63 -12.21
N HIS A 155 -3.05 17.69 -10.95
CA HIS A 155 -3.70 18.53 -9.95
C HIS A 155 -2.91 19.81 -9.64
N ASN A 156 -1.76 20.02 -10.30
CA ASN A 156 -0.87 21.19 -10.09
C ASN A 156 -0.60 21.45 -8.60
N ILE A 157 -0.23 20.39 -7.86
CA ILE A 157 -0.01 20.49 -6.41
C ILE A 157 1.45 20.65 -6.05
N SER A 158 1.71 21.45 -5.00
CA SER A 158 3.05 21.73 -4.50
C SER A 158 3.67 20.51 -3.85
N LYS A 159 4.89 20.15 -4.26
CA LYS A 159 5.67 19.06 -3.64
C LYS A 159 5.96 19.33 -2.16
N ASN A 160 6.24 20.59 -1.80
CA ASN A 160 6.57 20.98 -0.43
C ASN A 160 5.36 20.90 0.53
N GLU A 161 4.14 20.84 -0.02
CA GLU A 161 2.90 20.69 0.73
C GLU A 161 2.29 19.28 0.57
N THR A 162 3.09 18.34 0.03
CA THR A 162 2.66 16.95 -0.24
C THR A 162 3.48 15.97 0.57
N VAL A 163 2.81 15.01 1.21
CA VAL A 163 3.43 13.89 1.92
C VAL A 163 2.85 12.57 1.45
N PHE A 164 3.70 11.53 1.35
CA PHE A 164 3.29 10.15 1.16
C PHE A 164 3.37 9.42 2.50
N LEU A 165 2.27 8.82 2.93
CA LEU A 165 2.17 7.95 4.10
C LEU A 165 2.16 6.51 3.62
N GLY A 166 3.20 5.76 3.96
CA GLY A 166 3.40 4.40 3.49
C GLY A 166 4.03 3.51 4.55
N ASP A 167 4.04 2.20 4.30
CA ASP A 167 4.62 1.19 5.18
C ASP A 167 5.70 0.33 4.49
N ALA A 168 5.90 0.51 3.17
CA ALA A 168 6.79 -0.30 2.34
C ALA A 168 7.86 0.56 1.63
N MET A 169 8.98 -0.10 1.27
CA MET A 169 10.07 0.56 0.54
C MET A 169 9.62 1.19 -0.79
N SER A 170 8.65 0.58 -1.47
CA SER A 170 8.08 1.14 -2.70
C SER A 170 7.38 2.48 -2.52
N ASP A 171 6.86 2.77 -1.31
CA ASP A 171 6.25 4.06 -0.97
C ASP A 171 7.31 5.13 -0.78
N PHE A 172 8.36 4.76 -0.05
CA PHE A 172 9.54 5.61 0.11
C PHE A 172 10.15 5.96 -1.25
N GLU A 173 10.38 4.96 -2.11
CA GLU A 173 10.89 5.18 -3.47
C GLU A 173 9.97 6.07 -4.32
N ALA A 174 8.65 5.94 -4.16
CA ALA A 174 7.69 6.77 -4.88
C ALA A 174 7.75 8.23 -4.42
N ALA A 175 7.91 8.46 -3.13
CA ALA A 175 8.09 9.79 -2.57
C ALA A 175 9.44 10.40 -2.98
N ASP A 176 10.53 9.67 -2.81
CA ASP A 176 11.89 10.13 -3.11
C ASP A 176 12.07 10.50 -4.59
N LYS A 177 11.66 9.61 -5.52
CA LYS A 177 11.72 9.88 -6.97
C LYS A 177 10.92 11.12 -7.39
N ASN A 178 9.88 11.47 -6.65
CA ASN A 178 9.06 12.64 -6.90
C ASN A 178 9.45 13.86 -6.07
N LYS A 179 10.40 13.71 -5.14
CA LYS A 179 10.88 14.77 -4.23
C LYS A 179 9.72 15.36 -3.41
N ILE A 180 8.93 14.51 -2.81
CA ILE A 180 7.92 14.84 -1.81
C ILE A 180 8.31 14.21 -0.48
N ASP A 181 7.76 14.72 0.62
CA ASP A 181 8.03 14.18 1.94
C ASP A 181 7.42 12.77 2.08
N PHE A 182 8.09 11.94 2.87
CA PHE A 182 7.64 10.59 3.24
C PHE A 182 7.55 10.46 4.76
N MET A 183 6.50 9.79 5.23
CA MET A 183 6.39 9.35 6.62
C MET A 183 6.05 7.87 6.65
N LEU A 184 6.83 7.12 7.41
CA LEU A 184 6.68 5.68 7.56
C LEU A 184 5.64 5.34 8.62
N ARG A 185 4.59 4.61 8.24
CA ARG A 185 3.79 3.88 9.23
C ARG A 185 4.60 2.68 9.71
N SER A 186 5.15 2.81 10.91
CA SER A 186 6.09 1.83 11.47
C SER A 186 5.37 0.77 12.28
N THR A 187 5.74 -0.49 12.03
CA THR A 187 5.33 -1.67 12.79
C THR A 187 6.55 -2.47 13.19
N SER A 188 6.40 -3.46 14.07
CA SER A 188 7.48 -4.40 14.39
C SER A 188 7.96 -5.20 13.16
N GLU A 189 7.11 -5.38 12.15
CA GLU A 189 7.43 -6.18 10.96
C GLU A 189 8.25 -5.39 9.93
N ASN A 190 8.04 -4.06 9.81
CA ASN A 190 8.71 -3.26 8.78
C ASN A 190 9.82 -2.34 9.30
N ALA A 191 9.94 -2.17 10.62
CA ALA A 191 10.91 -1.24 11.21
C ALA A 191 12.36 -1.51 10.79
N SER A 192 12.73 -2.78 10.65
CA SER A 192 14.08 -3.20 10.25
C SER A 192 14.37 -3.00 8.74
N LEU A 193 13.35 -2.81 7.91
CA LEU A 193 13.52 -2.57 6.47
C LEU A 193 13.99 -1.14 6.17
N PHE A 194 13.86 -0.23 7.15
CA PHE A 194 14.17 1.18 7.00
C PHE A 194 15.30 1.59 7.96
N ASN A 195 16.53 1.51 7.48
CA ASN A 195 17.73 1.85 8.26
C ASN A 195 18.04 3.37 8.31
N ASN A 196 17.23 4.21 7.66
CA ASN A 196 17.43 5.65 7.63
C ASN A 196 16.78 6.31 8.86
N GLU A 197 17.60 6.82 9.77
CA GLU A 197 17.15 7.50 10.99
C GLU A 197 16.40 8.83 10.74
N ASN A 198 16.56 9.41 9.56
CA ASN A 198 15.91 10.67 9.19
C ASN A 198 14.47 10.51 8.70
N ILE A 199 13.97 9.28 8.54
CA ILE A 199 12.59 9.05 8.12
C ILE A 199 11.66 9.28 9.32
N LYS A 200 10.75 10.24 9.21
CA LYS A 200 9.70 10.46 10.20
C LYS A 200 8.79 9.24 10.26
N ARG A 201 8.45 8.83 11.48
CA ARG A 201 7.68 7.60 11.74
C ARG A 201 6.46 7.90 12.58
N PHE A 202 5.42 7.13 12.36
CA PHE A 202 4.22 7.10 13.19
C PHE A 202 3.70 5.66 13.28
N THR A 203 3.02 5.33 14.35
CA THR A 203 2.44 4.00 14.58
C THR A 203 0.94 3.97 14.30
N ASP A 204 0.25 5.10 14.54
CA ASP A 204 -1.18 5.26 14.31
C ASP A 204 -1.52 6.72 13.96
N PHE A 205 -2.76 6.98 13.56
CA PHE A 205 -3.19 8.32 13.13
C PHE A 205 -3.35 9.31 14.29
N ILE A 206 -3.40 8.84 15.54
CA ILE A 206 -3.40 9.73 16.71
C ILE A 206 -1.98 10.28 16.95
N GLU A 207 -0.96 9.46 16.74
CA GLU A 207 0.43 9.91 16.80
C GLU A 207 0.78 10.80 15.62
N LEU A 208 0.36 10.42 14.39
CA LEU A 208 0.55 11.24 13.19
C LEU A 208 -0.01 12.65 13.37
N ASP A 209 -1.19 12.77 13.94
CA ASP A 209 -1.84 14.07 14.23
C ASP A 209 -0.96 14.96 15.12
N LYS A 210 -0.35 14.38 16.16
CA LYS A 210 0.58 15.11 17.05
C LYS A 210 1.84 15.56 16.33
N ILE A 211 2.38 14.73 15.43
CA ILE A 211 3.56 15.08 14.62
C ILE A 211 3.24 16.25 13.70
N LEU A 212 2.11 16.20 13.00
CA LEU A 212 1.70 17.23 12.04
C LEU A 212 1.35 18.58 12.68
N HIS A 213 1.06 18.62 13.99
CA HIS A 213 0.80 19.88 14.73
C HIS A 213 2.07 20.53 15.28
N LYS A 214 3.18 19.80 15.36
CA LYS A 214 4.46 20.35 15.81
C LYS A 214 5.24 21.06 14.70
N GLU A 215 4.79 20.90 13.46
CA GLU A 215 5.32 21.51 12.23
C GLU A 215 4.44 22.70 11.80
#